data_b2d794513a71bc028359011a55463d32
#
_entry.id   b2d794513a71bc028359011a55463d32
#
_cell.length_a   1.000
_cell.length_b   1.000
_cell.length_c   1.000
_cell.angle_alpha   90.00
_cell.angle_beta   90.00
_cell.angle_gamma   90.00
#
_symmetry.space_group_name_H-M   'P 1'
#
loop_
_entity.id
_entity.type
_entity.pdbx_description
1 polymer ?
#
loop_
_entity_poly.entity_id
_entity_poly.type
_entity_poly.pdbx_seq_one_letter_code
_entity_poly.pdbx_strand_id
1 'polypeptide(L)'
;MKDIYGNVYTTDTKVNVTERVKKAGDFDWDEAVIYFTVTDRFFDGDAGNNDAYGVGDYNTGKKGGSSYHGGDFAGLNQKLDYLKDLGVNTIWITPIVENITEDQHDNETDTATYGYHGYWASDFTKLNQHLGTEQQFKAL
;
A
#
# COMPACT_ATOMS: atom_id res chain seq x y z
N MET A 1 23.26 -21.68 -13.32
CA MET A 1 23.49 -21.34 -11.90
C MET A 1 24.72 -22.11 -11.43
N LYS A 2 25.54 -21.54 -10.56
CA LYS A 2 26.74 -22.17 -10.01
C LYS A 2 26.60 -22.23 -8.50
N ASP A 3 26.80 -23.40 -7.89
CA ASP A 3 26.75 -23.53 -6.43
C ASP A 3 28.08 -23.14 -5.76
N ILE A 4 28.11 -23.16 -4.43
CA ILE A 4 29.30 -22.81 -3.63
C ILE A 4 30.45 -23.82 -3.80
N TYR A 5 30.19 -25.00 -4.35
CA TYR A 5 31.18 -26.04 -4.63
C TYR A 5 31.70 -25.97 -6.07
N GLY A 6 31.20 -25.04 -6.87
CA GLY A 6 31.62 -24.84 -8.26
C GLY A 6 30.85 -25.66 -9.29
N ASN A 7 29.84 -26.45 -8.88
CA ASN A 7 29.02 -27.21 -9.82
C ASN A 7 28.16 -26.27 -10.65
N VAL A 8 28.07 -26.54 -11.94
CA VAL A 8 27.25 -25.76 -12.88
C VAL A 8 25.98 -26.52 -13.20
N TYR A 9 24.86 -25.92 -12.92
CA TYR A 9 23.54 -26.43 -13.26
C TYR A 9 22.98 -25.59 -14.41
N THR A 10 22.67 -26.25 -15.51
CA THR A 10 22.02 -25.65 -16.68
C THR A 10 20.62 -26.26 -16.82
N THR A 11 19.66 -25.44 -17.18
CA THR A 11 18.34 -25.88 -17.58
C THR A 11 17.97 -25.14 -18.86
N ASP A 12 17.44 -25.87 -19.83
CA ASP A 12 16.90 -25.28 -21.05
C ASP A 12 15.40 -25.07 -20.84
N THR A 13 15.01 -23.79 -20.68
CA THR A 13 13.60 -23.40 -20.62
C THR A 13 13.20 -22.82 -21.96
N LYS A 14 12.25 -23.46 -22.62
CA LYS A 14 11.63 -22.89 -23.82
C LYS A 14 10.60 -21.87 -23.40
N VAL A 15 10.86 -20.61 -23.71
CA VAL A 15 9.90 -19.52 -23.57
C VAL A 15 9.29 -19.28 -24.93
N ASN A 16 7.99 -19.55 -25.08
CA ASN A 16 7.24 -19.17 -26.26
C ASN A 16 6.81 -17.72 -26.11
N VAL A 17 7.43 -16.84 -26.87
CA VAL A 17 6.98 -15.44 -26.98
C VAL A 17 5.96 -15.38 -28.10
N THR A 18 4.71 -15.10 -27.75
CA THR A 18 3.64 -14.85 -28.74
C THR A 18 3.36 -13.35 -28.77
N GLU A 19 3.04 -12.85 -29.95
CA GLU A 19 2.56 -11.48 -30.08
C GLU A 19 1.29 -11.28 -29.25
N ARG A 20 1.28 -10.23 -28.43
CA ARG A 20 0.08 -9.88 -27.67
C ARG A 20 -0.94 -9.23 -28.59
N VAL A 21 -2.02 -9.95 -28.84
CA VAL A 21 -3.16 -9.35 -29.54
C VAL A 21 -3.92 -8.47 -28.56
N LYS A 22 -3.74 -7.16 -28.68
CA LYS A 22 -4.51 -6.15 -27.93
C LYS A 22 -5.95 -6.16 -28.42
N LYS A 23 -6.91 -6.35 -27.51
CA LYS A 23 -8.32 -6.08 -27.79
C LYS A 23 -8.64 -4.64 -27.44
N ALA A 24 -9.55 -4.01 -28.15
CA ALA A 24 -10.02 -2.67 -27.82
C ALA A 24 -10.57 -2.66 -26.37
N GLY A 25 -10.01 -1.80 -25.51
CA GLY A 25 -10.34 -1.71 -24.10
C GLY A 25 -9.43 -2.51 -23.14
N ASP A 26 -8.48 -3.30 -23.64
CA ASP A 26 -7.49 -3.95 -22.78
C ASP A 26 -6.53 -2.90 -22.21
N PHE A 27 -6.25 -3.03 -20.89
CA PHE A 27 -5.24 -2.21 -20.24
C PHE A 27 -3.84 -2.50 -20.79
N ASP A 28 -3.07 -1.45 -21.04
CA ASP A 28 -1.69 -1.54 -21.49
C ASP A 28 -0.76 -0.80 -20.54
N TRP A 29 0.26 -1.49 -20.04
CA TRP A 29 1.25 -0.90 -19.17
C TRP A 29 2.06 0.23 -19.83
N ASP A 30 2.21 0.21 -21.17
CA ASP A 30 2.87 1.28 -21.92
C ASP A 30 2.06 2.59 -21.91
N GLU A 31 0.76 2.50 -21.60
CA GLU A 31 -0.17 3.64 -21.48
C GLU A 31 -0.51 3.97 -20.02
N ALA A 32 0.17 3.32 -19.06
CA ALA A 32 -0.11 3.52 -17.65
C ALA A 32 0.32 4.91 -17.17
N VAL A 33 -0.64 5.65 -16.62
CA VAL A 33 -0.41 6.86 -15.83
C VAL A 33 -0.59 6.49 -14.36
N ILE A 34 0.53 6.22 -13.68
CA ILE A 34 0.54 5.67 -12.33
C ILE A 34 0.55 6.81 -11.31
N TYR A 35 -0.41 6.79 -10.40
CA TYR A 35 -0.42 7.61 -9.20
C TYR A 35 -0.01 6.76 -8.00
N PHE A 36 1.19 7.03 -7.44
CA PHE A 36 1.62 6.42 -6.19
C PHE A 36 1.09 7.23 -5.01
N THR A 37 0.48 6.58 -4.04
CA THR A 37 0.01 7.22 -2.81
C THR A 37 0.41 6.44 -1.56
N VAL A 38 0.82 7.17 -0.53
CA VAL A 38 0.80 6.66 0.85
C VAL A 38 -0.66 6.71 1.30
N THR A 39 -1.32 5.54 1.38
CA THR A 39 -2.78 5.45 1.59
C THR A 39 -3.24 6.25 2.79
N ASP A 40 -2.56 6.10 3.92
CA ASP A 40 -2.84 6.83 5.16
C ASP A 40 -2.81 8.36 5.01
N ARG A 41 -2.10 8.89 4.03
CA ARG A 41 -1.92 10.35 3.80
C ARG A 41 -2.83 10.91 2.73
N PHE A 42 -3.65 10.08 2.08
CA PHE A 42 -4.38 10.52 0.89
C PHE A 42 -5.71 11.18 1.24
N PHE A 43 -6.64 10.43 1.83
CA PHE A 43 -7.94 10.96 2.23
C PHE A 43 -8.60 10.04 3.26
N ASP A 44 -9.03 10.61 4.39
CA ASP A 44 -9.81 9.94 5.44
C ASP A 44 -11.27 9.83 4.99
N GLY A 45 -11.71 8.63 4.66
CA GLY A 45 -13.07 8.35 4.21
C GLY A 45 -13.96 7.72 5.27
N ASP A 46 -13.36 7.13 6.30
CA ASP A 46 -14.04 6.46 7.40
C ASP A 46 -13.33 6.73 8.73
N ALA A 47 -13.71 7.80 9.40
CA ALA A 47 -13.13 8.16 10.71
C ALA A 47 -13.30 7.08 11.81
N GLY A 48 -14.10 6.05 11.56
CA GLY A 48 -14.30 4.94 12.50
C GLY A 48 -13.10 4.01 12.61
N ASN A 49 -12.19 4.01 11.63
CA ASN A 49 -10.98 3.17 11.61
C ASN A 49 -9.69 3.92 12.01
N ASN A 50 -9.76 5.20 12.36
CA ASN A 50 -8.59 6.05 12.61
C ASN A 50 -7.72 5.59 13.79
N ASP A 51 -8.32 5.05 14.86
CA ASP A 51 -7.62 4.41 16.00
C ASP A 51 -8.08 2.95 16.08
N ALA A 52 -7.90 2.21 15.01
CA ALA A 52 -8.49 0.89 14.81
C ALA A 52 -8.09 -0.15 15.87
N TYR A 53 -6.89 -0.02 16.43
CA TYR A 53 -6.36 -0.93 17.47
C TYR A 53 -6.52 -0.36 18.87
N GLY A 54 -7.01 0.87 19.04
CA GLY A 54 -7.21 1.50 20.35
C GLY A 54 -5.90 1.80 21.10
N VAL A 55 -4.81 1.98 20.37
CA VAL A 55 -3.47 2.23 20.95
C VAL A 55 -3.07 3.70 20.93
N GLY A 56 -3.95 4.58 20.42
CA GLY A 56 -3.70 6.02 20.38
C GLY A 56 -2.64 6.44 19.36
N ASP A 57 -2.53 5.72 18.25
CA ASP A 57 -1.55 5.94 17.17
C ASP A 57 -2.04 6.89 16.07
N TYR A 58 -3.29 7.38 16.20
CA TYR A 58 -3.89 8.34 15.27
C TYR A 58 -3.58 9.77 15.69
N ASN A 59 -3.02 10.57 14.77
CA ASN A 59 -2.76 12.00 14.90
C ASN A 59 -2.07 12.40 16.21
N THR A 60 -1.14 11.55 16.68
CA THR A 60 -0.42 11.73 17.94
C THR A 60 0.93 12.42 17.75
N GLY A 61 1.43 13.01 18.84
CA GLY A 61 2.75 13.66 18.87
C GLY A 61 2.73 15.14 18.45
N LYS A 62 3.76 15.87 18.90
CA LYS A 62 3.89 17.34 18.78
C LYS A 62 3.90 17.86 17.33
N LYS A 63 4.06 16.98 16.33
CA LYS A 63 4.10 17.34 14.91
C LYS A 63 3.32 16.35 14.00
N GLY A 64 2.68 15.33 14.56
CA GLY A 64 1.80 14.40 13.84
C GLY A 64 2.43 13.59 12.68
N GLY A 65 3.69 13.87 12.31
CA GLY A 65 4.27 13.36 11.07
C GLY A 65 4.49 11.85 11.01
N SER A 66 4.68 11.20 12.16
CA SER A 66 5.03 9.78 12.27
C SER A 66 3.90 8.90 12.83
N SER A 67 2.67 9.44 12.94
CA SER A 67 1.46 8.72 13.34
C SER A 67 0.53 8.50 12.17
N TYR A 68 -0.53 7.69 12.36
CA TYR A 68 -1.60 7.56 11.38
C TYR A 68 -2.39 8.85 11.22
N HIS A 69 -2.87 9.13 10.02
CA HIS A 69 -3.67 10.31 9.66
C HIS A 69 -5.03 9.96 9.07
N GLY A 70 -5.37 8.67 9.01
CA GLY A 70 -6.70 8.18 8.68
C GLY A 70 -7.02 7.98 7.21
N GLY A 71 -6.08 8.18 6.30
CA GLY A 71 -6.31 7.83 4.90
C GLY A 71 -6.53 6.32 4.74
N ASP A 72 -7.58 5.93 3.99
CA ASP A 72 -8.09 4.57 3.96
C ASP A 72 -8.69 4.17 2.59
N PHE A 73 -9.18 2.92 2.47
CA PHE A 73 -9.81 2.43 1.24
C PHE A 73 -11.10 3.17 0.90
N ALA A 74 -11.88 3.57 1.92
CA ALA A 74 -13.08 4.36 1.71
C ALA A 74 -12.75 5.73 1.12
N GLY A 75 -11.70 6.36 1.61
CA GLY A 75 -11.19 7.64 1.11
C GLY A 75 -10.66 7.54 -0.31
N LEU A 76 -9.89 6.48 -0.61
CA LEU A 76 -9.44 6.22 -1.99
C LEU A 76 -10.63 6.06 -2.93
N ASN A 77 -11.64 5.25 -2.56
CA ASN A 77 -12.86 5.07 -3.34
C ASN A 77 -13.59 6.39 -3.61
N GLN A 78 -13.72 7.24 -2.60
CA GLN A 78 -14.37 8.56 -2.73
C GLN A 78 -13.62 9.50 -3.68
N LYS A 79 -12.34 9.25 -3.95
CA LYS A 79 -11.47 10.11 -4.77
C LYS A 79 -11.11 9.51 -6.13
N LEU A 80 -11.70 8.38 -6.52
CA LEU A 80 -11.41 7.76 -7.83
C LEU A 80 -11.73 8.68 -9.01
N ASP A 81 -12.85 9.39 -8.97
CA ASP A 81 -13.22 10.33 -10.04
C ASP A 81 -12.21 11.49 -10.13
N TYR A 82 -11.75 12.02 -8.98
CA TYR A 82 -10.69 13.03 -8.97
C TYR A 82 -9.40 12.52 -9.63
N LEU A 83 -8.97 11.30 -9.32
CA LEU A 83 -7.78 10.70 -9.94
C LEU A 83 -7.98 10.45 -11.44
N LYS A 84 -9.16 10.00 -11.84
CA LYS A 84 -9.54 9.82 -13.23
C LYS A 84 -9.52 11.14 -14.02
N ASP A 85 -10.07 12.20 -13.44
CA ASP A 85 -10.08 13.54 -14.06
C ASP A 85 -8.66 14.12 -14.20
N LEU A 86 -7.74 13.71 -13.31
CA LEU A 86 -6.32 14.02 -13.40
C LEU A 86 -5.60 13.23 -14.52
N GLY A 87 -6.28 12.25 -15.14
CA GLY A 87 -5.72 11.39 -16.18
C GLY A 87 -5.04 10.12 -15.66
N VAL A 88 -5.17 9.83 -14.36
CA VAL A 88 -4.65 8.58 -13.76
C VAL A 88 -5.51 7.40 -14.19
N ASN A 89 -4.86 6.31 -14.60
CA ASN A 89 -5.52 5.04 -14.93
C ASN A 89 -4.97 3.85 -14.12
N THR A 90 -4.00 4.10 -13.27
CA THR A 90 -3.37 3.09 -12.41
C THR A 90 -3.01 3.69 -11.06
N ILE A 91 -3.43 3.04 -9.98
CA ILE A 91 -3.10 3.47 -8.62
C ILE A 91 -2.11 2.47 -8.01
N TRP A 92 -1.02 2.99 -7.46
CA TRP A 92 -0.08 2.22 -6.64
C TRP A 92 -0.22 2.68 -5.19
N ILE A 93 -0.73 1.81 -4.34
CA ILE A 93 -0.90 2.07 -2.90
C ILE A 93 0.25 1.48 -2.09
N THR A 94 0.48 2.02 -0.89
CA THR A 94 1.40 1.41 0.09
C THR A 94 0.88 0.04 0.56
N PRO A 95 1.75 -0.83 1.13
CA PRO A 95 1.34 -2.16 1.59
C PRO A 95 0.13 -2.12 2.52
N ILE A 96 -0.76 -3.09 2.34
CA ILE A 96 -2.09 -3.14 2.98
C ILE A 96 -2.19 -4.12 4.15
N VAL A 97 -1.09 -4.84 4.42
CA VAL A 97 -1.06 -5.88 5.46
C VAL A 97 -0.97 -5.28 6.86
N GLU A 98 -1.33 -6.07 7.88
CA GLU A 98 -1.25 -5.66 9.27
C GLU A 98 0.18 -5.26 9.64
N ASN A 99 0.32 -4.12 10.30
CA ASN A 99 1.59 -3.59 10.77
C ASN A 99 1.71 -3.73 12.29
N ILE A 100 2.94 -3.59 12.80
CA ILE A 100 3.18 -3.48 14.24
C ILE A 100 2.40 -2.29 14.80
N THR A 101 1.89 -2.45 16.00
CA THR A 101 1.09 -1.42 16.72
C THR A 101 1.91 -0.66 17.76
N GLU A 102 3.12 -1.14 18.05
CA GLU A 102 4.01 -0.52 19.03
C GLU A 102 4.67 0.75 18.48
N ASP A 103 4.78 1.74 19.36
CA ASP A 103 5.58 2.94 19.13
C ASP A 103 7.07 2.57 18.95
N GLN A 104 7.63 2.84 17.78
CA GLN A 104 9.05 2.64 17.48
C GLN A 104 9.92 3.81 17.91
N HIS A 105 9.38 4.74 18.60
CA HIS A 105 9.92 5.97 19.18
C HIS A 105 11.23 6.47 18.57
N ASP A 106 11.17 7.58 17.89
CA ASP A 106 12.37 8.27 17.39
C ASP A 106 13.03 9.05 18.56
N ASN A 107 14.15 8.53 19.05
CA ASN A 107 14.88 9.12 20.16
C ASN A 107 15.58 10.44 19.81
N GLU A 108 15.83 10.72 18.53
CA GLU A 108 16.46 11.98 18.11
C GLU A 108 15.47 13.14 18.16
N THR A 109 14.23 12.86 17.82
CA THR A 109 13.15 13.87 17.75
C THR A 109 12.19 13.81 18.93
N ASP A 110 12.34 12.82 19.82
CA ASP A 110 11.41 12.52 20.93
C ASP A 110 9.96 12.40 20.40
N THR A 111 9.78 11.59 19.34
CA THR A 111 8.52 11.49 18.62
C THR A 111 8.06 10.03 18.53
N ALA A 112 6.81 9.77 18.92
CA ALA A 112 6.16 8.50 18.67
C ALA A 112 6.07 8.22 17.17
N THR A 113 6.43 7.00 16.77
CA THR A 113 6.53 6.59 15.35
C THR A 113 5.82 5.27 15.13
N TYR A 114 4.85 5.27 14.23
CA TYR A 114 3.98 4.13 13.92
C TYR A 114 4.07 3.70 12.46
N GLY A 115 3.54 2.52 12.16
CA GLY A 115 3.64 1.86 10.85
C GLY A 115 2.70 2.39 9.75
N TYR A 116 2.30 3.67 9.78
CA TYR A 116 1.35 4.28 8.84
C TYR A 116 1.69 4.09 7.36
N HIS A 117 2.95 3.91 7.05
CA HIS A 117 3.45 3.69 5.68
C HIS A 117 3.24 2.26 5.16
N GLY A 118 2.86 1.30 6.02
CA GLY A 118 2.56 -0.08 5.62
C GLY A 118 3.76 -1.03 5.52
N TYR A 119 5.00 -0.57 5.74
CA TYR A 119 6.21 -1.39 5.52
C TYR A 119 6.72 -2.15 6.75
N TRP A 120 6.07 -2.02 7.90
CA TRP A 120 6.42 -2.73 9.13
C TRP A 120 5.42 -3.84 9.43
N ALA A 121 5.29 -4.78 8.46
CA ALA A 121 4.33 -5.86 8.55
C ALA A 121 4.57 -6.77 9.76
N SER A 122 3.52 -6.97 10.56
CA SER A 122 3.46 -7.96 11.64
C SER A 122 2.79 -9.26 11.20
N ASP A 123 1.80 -9.17 10.30
CA ASP A 123 1.07 -10.33 9.77
C ASP A 123 0.70 -10.13 8.29
N PHE A 124 1.34 -10.89 7.40
CA PHE A 124 1.08 -10.83 5.96
C PHE A 124 -0.25 -11.46 5.53
N THR A 125 -0.96 -12.11 6.44
CA THR A 125 -2.24 -12.79 6.16
C THR A 125 -3.46 -11.96 6.53
N LYS A 126 -3.26 -10.80 7.17
CA LYS A 126 -4.33 -9.90 7.62
C LYS A 126 -4.21 -8.53 6.97
N LEU A 127 -5.36 -7.85 6.83
CA LEU A 127 -5.38 -6.44 6.45
C LEU A 127 -5.12 -5.55 7.66
N ASN A 128 -4.43 -4.44 7.42
CA ASN A 128 -4.31 -3.37 8.40
C ASN A 128 -5.69 -2.70 8.60
N GLN A 129 -6.20 -2.75 9.83
CA GLN A 129 -7.54 -2.24 10.16
C GLN A 129 -7.66 -0.72 10.02
N HIS A 130 -6.56 0.04 10.11
CA HIS A 130 -6.56 1.47 9.81
C HIS A 130 -6.95 1.77 8.35
N LEU A 131 -6.69 0.84 7.43
CA LEU A 131 -7.03 1.01 6.01
C LEU A 131 -8.46 0.57 5.68
N GLY A 132 -9.14 -0.10 6.63
CA GLY A 132 -10.52 -0.55 6.47
C GLY A 132 -10.67 -2.06 6.29
N THR A 133 -11.78 -2.46 5.67
CA THR A 133 -12.19 -3.85 5.52
C THR A 133 -11.81 -4.45 4.16
N GLU A 134 -11.79 -5.79 4.08
CA GLU A 134 -11.63 -6.50 2.80
C GLU A 134 -12.72 -6.13 1.78
N GLN A 135 -13.94 -5.85 2.25
CA GLN A 135 -15.03 -5.41 1.38
C GLN A 135 -14.74 -4.04 0.76
N GLN A 136 -14.23 -3.10 1.55
CA GLN A 136 -13.84 -1.77 1.08
C GLN A 136 -12.67 -1.86 0.10
N PHE A 137 -11.68 -2.73 0.38
CA PHE A 137 -10.56 -2.98 -0.52
C PHE A 137 -11.01 -3.61 -1.86
N LYS A 138 -11.95 -4.56 -1.84
CA LYS A 138 -12.50 -5.17 -3.07
C LYS A 138 -13.37 -4.21 -3.89
N ALA A 139 -13.88 -3.17 -3.27
CA ALA A 139 -14.67 -2.14 -3.95
C ALA A 139 -13.80 -1.07 -4.64
N LEU A 140 -12.54 -0.94 -4.21
CA LEU A 140 -11.54 -0.08 -4.82
C LEU A 140 -11.05 -0.64 -6.17
#